data_03463022b007627c79ce474a5c21450e
#
_entry.id   03463022b007627c79ce474a5c21450e
#
_cell.length_a   1.000
_cell.length_b   1.000
_cell.length_c   1.000
_cell.angle_alpha   90.00
_cell.angle_beta   90.00
_cell.angle_gamma   90.00
#
_symmetry.space_group_name_H-M   'P 1'
#
loop_
_entity.id
_entity.type
_entity.pdbx_description
1 polymer ?
#
loop_
_entity_poly.entity_id
_entity_poly.type
_entity_poly.pdbx_seq_one_letter_code
_entity_poly.pdbx_strand_id
1 'polypeptide(L)'
;MLAVIIPTLNAQNCLPSLLPSLDGNRVVVSDGGSTDETLALALSAGAVIARGRPGRGGQMARGADLAGASDTVDAYLFLHADCHLLPGWKSAVDTALKTPKTAWYFKYQPNGKGLSVTWLRFIVWLRGWAWCLPYGDQGLLIPRDMYEELGGYDPDKPLFEDVEIIDRLKAKYGRKALRKLPIALDTDISDHLRQGIWTRGWRNYKLLKAYRNGAPVADLLRRYI
;
A
#
# COMPACT_ATOMS: atom_id res chain seq x y z
N MET A 1 -1.88 -16.80 10.06
CA MET A 1 -1.10 -16.72 8.79
C MET A 1 -1.21 -15.32 8.20
N LEU A 2 -0.14 -14.79 7.58
CA LEU A 2 -0.14 -13.52 6.87
C LEU A 2 -0.67 -13.70 5.43
N ALA A 3 -1.58 -12.83 5.00
CA ALA A 3 -1.96 -12.69 3.60
C ALA A 3 -1.39 -11.39 3.03
N VAL A 4 -0.74 -11.47 1.87
CA VAL A 4 -0.20 -10.31 1.15
C VAL A 4 -1.12 -9.98 -0.01
N ILE A 5 -1.61 -8.74 -0.06
CA ILE A 5 -2.58 -8.27 -1.04
C ILE A 5 -1.90 -7.23 -1.93
N ILE A 6 -1.90 -7.48 -3.24
CA ILE A 6 -1.21 -6.67 -4.24
C ILE A 6 -2.22 -6.19 -5.29
N PRO A 7 -2.62 -4.92 -5.30
CA PRO A 7 -3.41 -4.36 -6.39
C PRO A 7 -2.54 -4.23 -7.64
N THR A 8 -3.01 -4.72 -8.77
CA THR A 8 -2.28 -4.69 -10.04
C THR A 8 -3.12 -4.12 -11.17
N LEU A 9 -2.45 -3.41 -12.07
CA LEU A 9 -2.94 -3.04 -13.40
C LEU A 9 -1.73 -2.87 -14.32
N ASN A 10 -1.54 -3.81 -15.25
CA ASN A 10 -0.40 -3.86 -16.17
C ASN A 10 0.95 -3.80 -15.42
N ALA A 11 1.16 -4.74 -14.50
CA ALA A 11 2.31 -4.79 -13.59
C ALA A 11 3.36 -5.85 -13.97
N GLN A 12 3.38 -6.33 -15.22
CA GLN A 12 4.29 -7.39 -15.68
C GLN A 12 5.77 -7.09 -15.41
N ASN A 13 6.17 -5.81 -15.41
CA ASN A 13 7.56 -5.41 -15.19
C ASN A 13 7.95 -5.34 -13.69
N CYS A 14 6.96 -5.29 -12.79
CA CYS A 14 7.18 -5.14 -11.36
C CYS A 14 7.08 -6.47 -10.61
N LEU A 15 6.09 -7.30 -10.95
CA LEU A 15 5.81 -8.55 -10.25
C LEU A 15 6.99 -9.54 -10.18
N PRO A 16 7.82 -9.72 -11.23
CA PRO A 16 8.95 -10.66 -11.19
C PRO A 16 9.96 -10.38 -10.08
N SER A 17 10.10 -9.13 -9.65
CA SER A 17 10.99 -8.74 -8.56
C SER A 17 10.35 -8.86 -7.18
N LEU A 18 9.03 -8.71 -7.07
CA LEU A 18 8.31 -8.75 -5.80
C LEU A 18 7.93 -10.18 -5.40
N LEU A 19 7.30 -10.95 -6.30
CA LEU A 19 6.70 -12.25 -6.00
C LEU A 19 7.66 -13.25 -5.35
N PRO A 20 8.92 -13.42 -5.78
CA PRO A 20 9.84 -14.35 -5.14
C PRO A 20 10.13 -14.00 -3.66
N SER A 21 10.08 -12.73 -3.28
CA SER A 21 10.27 -12.30 -1.89
C SER A 21 9.12 -12.69 -0.97
N LEU A 22 7.96 -13.04 -1.53
CA LEU A 22 6.72 -13.38 -0.83
C LEU A 22 6.52 -14.88 -0.65
N ASP A 23 7.45 -15.70 -1.12
CA ASP A 23 7.37 -17.17 -1.00
C ASP A 23 7.05 -17.62 0.42
N GLY A 24 6.21 -18.65 0.53
CA GLY A 24 5.71 -19.16 1.82
C GLY A 24 4.59 -18.34 2.47
N ASN A 25 4.10 -17.26 1.83
CA ASN A 25 2.92 -16.51 2.27
C ASN A 25 1.72 -16.76 1.35
N ARG A 26 0.51 -16.50 1.86
CA ARG A 26 -0.67 -16.42 1.01
C ARG A 26 -0.64 -15.11 0.22
N VAL A 27 -0.41 -15.18 -1.08
CA VAL A 27 -0.38 -14.00 -1.95
C VAL A 27 -1.70 -13.90 -2.71
N VAL A 28 -2.35 -12.73 -2.64
CA VAL A 28 -3.54 -12.40 -3.42
C VAL A 28 -3.21 -11.23 -4.34
N VAL A 29 -3.23 -11.47 -5.64
CA VAL A 29 -3.11 -10.42 -6.66
C VAL A 29 -4.51 -9.96 -7.04
N SER A 30 -4.84 -8.72 -6.68
CA SER A 30 -6.13 -8.11 -7.01
C SER A 30 -6.01 -7.27 -8.28
N ASP A 31 -6.38 -7.88 -9.39
CA ASP A 31 -6.21 -7.30 -10.72
C ASP A 31 -7.36 -6.39 -11.13
N GLY A 32 -7.00 -5.23 -11.69
CA GLY A 32 -7.90 -4.20 -12.18
C GLY A 32 -8.25 -4.30 -13.67
N GLY A 33 -7.94 -5.44 -14.32
CA GLY A 33 -8.18 -5.63 -15.75
C GLY A 33 -6.92 -5.49 -16.59
N SER A 34 -5.80 -6.08 -16.14
CA SER A 34 -4.54 -6.12 -16.89
C SER A 34 -4.70 -6.82 -18.23
N THR A 35 -4.01 -6.29 -19.24
CA THR A 35 -3.99 -6.81 -20.61
C THR A 35 -2.61 -7.35 -21.02
N ASP A 36 -1.64 -7.24 -20.12
CA ASP A 36 -0.27 -7.75 -20.24
C ASP A 36 -0.09 -9.10 -19.53
N GLU A 37 1.15 -9.56 -19.34
CA GLU A 37 1.48 -10.84 -18.70
C GLU A 37 1.29 -10.85 -17.16
N THR A 38 0.72 -9.80 -16.57
CA THR A 38 0.53 -9.67 -15.10
C THR A 38 -0.10 -10.91 -14.49
N LEU A 39 -1.21 -11.39 -15.08
CA LEU A 39 -1.95 -12.53 -14.54
C LEU A 39 -1.21 -13.86 -14.70
N ALA A 40 -0.54 -14.07 -15.83
CA ALA A 40 0.25 -15.27 -16.07
C ALA A 40 1.41 -15.37 -15.06
N LEU A 41 2.11 -14.26 -14.83
CA LEU A 41 3.19 -14.18 -13.84
C LEU A 41 2.69 -14.43 -12.41
N ALA A 42 1.56 -13.85 -12.03
CA ALA A 42 0.98 -14.06 -10.71
C ALA A 42 0.58 -15.52 -10.47
N LEU A 43 -0.09 -16.15 -11.45
CA LEU A 43 -0.49 -17.56 -11.38
C LEU A 43 0.72 -18.49 -11.31
N SER A 44 1.75 -18.24 -12.12
CA SER A 44 2.97 -19.06 -12.12
C SER A 44 3.72 -19.02 -10.79
N ALA A 45 3.58 -17.91 -10.03
CA ALA A 45 4.11 -17.76 -8.67
C ALA A 45 3.18 -18.30 -7.58
N GLY A 46 2.08 -18.97 -7.94
CA GLY A 46 1.13 -19.54 -6.98
C GLY A 46 0.22 -18.52 -6.29
N ALA A 47 0.11 -17.30 -6.80
CA ALA A 47 -0.80 -16.32 -6.25
C ALA A 47 -2.27 -16.62 -6.59
N VAL A 48 -3.16 -16.30 -5.66
CA VAL A 48 -4.61 -16.34 -5.88
C VAL A 48 -5.03 -15.04 -6.56
N ILE A 49 -5.90 -15.12 -7.58
CA ILE A 49 -6.30 -13.94 -8.37
C ILE A 49 -7.72 -13.49 -7.98
N ALA A 50 -7.83 -12.22 -7.60
CA ALA A 50 -9.09 -11.50 -7.48
C ALA A 50 -9.24 -10.54 -8.68
N ARG A 51 -10.24 -10.74 -9.54
CA ARG A 51 -10.46 -9.88 -10.71
C ARG A 51 -11.58 -8.89 -10.50
N GLY A 52 -11.45 -7.69 -11.04
CA GLY A 52 -12.52 -6.71 -11.01
C GLY A 52 -12.18 -5.41 -11.72
N ARG A 53 -12.97 -4.36 -11.46
CA ARG A 53 -12.73 -3.05 -12.05
C ARG A 53 -11.45 -2.41 -11.48
N PRO A 54 -10.75 -1.55 -12.25
CA PRO A 54 -9.63 -0.79 -11.74
C PRO A 54 -10.07 0.20 -10.67
N GLY A 55 -9.16 0.50 -9.74
CA GLY A 55 -9.37 1.38 -8.60
C GLY A 55 -8.78 0.76 -7.34
N ARG A 56 -7.73 1.39 -6.79
CA ARG A 56 -6.92 0.80 -5.69
C ARG A 56 -7.74 0.42 -4.47
N GLY A 57 -8.67 1.28 -4.01
CA GLY A 57 -9.55 0.96 -2.88
C GLY A 57 -10.36 -0.32 -3.13
N GLY A 58 -11.02 -0.42 -4.30
CA GLY A 58 -11.79 -1.61 -4.68
C GLY A 58 -10.93 -2.86 -4.88
N GLN A 59 -9.72 -2.71 -5.40
CA GLN A 59 -8.77 -3.83 -5.53
C GLN A 59 -8.27 -4.31 -4.17
N MET A 60 -7.92 -3.40 -3.26
CA MET A 60 -7.50 -3.73 -1.89
C MET A 60 -8.62 -4.43 -1.10
N ALA A 61 -9.85 -3.89 -1.15
CA ALA A 61 -11.02 -4.49 -0.51
C ALA A 61 -11.27 -5.92 -1.03
N ARG A 62 -11.37 -6.08 -2.35
CA ARG A 62 -11.62 -7.36 -3.01
C ARG A 62 -10.54 -8.40 -2.74
N GLY A 63 -9.26 -7.97 -2.68
CA GLY A 63 -8.14 -8.83 -2.33
C GLY A 63 -8.21 -9.30 -0.87
N ALA A 64 -8.60 -8.42 0.05
CA ALA A 64 -8.79 -8.74 1.46
C ALA A 64 -9.96 -9.69 1.67
N ASP A 65 -11.09 -9.48 0.97
CA ASP A 65 -12.26 -10.36 1.03
C ASP A 65 -11.90 -11.78 0.58
N LEU A 66 -11.16 -11.92 -0.53
CA LEU A 66 -10.71 -13.22 -1.02
C LEU A 66 -9.69 -13.89 -0.07
N ALA A 67 -8.79 -13.12 0.52
CA ALA A 67 -7.84 -13.62 1.51
C ALA A 67 -8.56 -14.06 2.79
N GLY A 68 -9.52 -13.26 3.25
CA GLY A 68 -10.29 -13.47 4.47
C GLY A 68 -11.31 -14.60 4.39
N ALA A 69 -11.61 -15.13 3.20
CA ALA A 69 -12.40 -16.35 3.05
C ALA A 69 -11.74 -17.58 3.70
N SER A 70 -10.47 -17.49 4.08
CA SER A 70 -9.75 -18.49 4.87
C SER A 70 -9.66 -18.07 6.32
N ASP A 71 -10.13 -18.92 7.24
CA ASP A 71 -10.09 -18.68 8.69
C ASP A 71 -8.65 -18.69 9.26
N THR A 72 -7.68 -19.12 8.47
CA THR A 72 -6.27 -19.17 8.88
C THR A 72 -5.54 -17.84 8.73
N VAL A 73 -6.16 -16.83 8.12
CA VAL A 73 -5.54 -15.51 7.93
C VAL A 73 -5.78 -14.64 9.15
N ASP A 74 -4.70 -14.22 9.82
CA ASP A 74 -4.74 -13.40 11.03
C ASP A 74 -4.37 -11.92 10.79
N ALA A 75 -3.71 -11.64 9.65
CA ALA A 75 -3.26 -10.30 9.30
C ALA A 75 -3.17 -10.11 7.78
N TYR A 76 -3.30 -8.87 7.36
CA TYR A 76 -3.13 -8.44 5.98
C TYR A 76 -1.90 -7.55 5.85
N LEU A 77 -1.14 -7.77 4.77
CA LEU A 77 -0.10 -6.87 4.30
C LEU A 77 -0.47 -6.36 2.92
N PHE A 78 -0.84 -5.10 2.83
CA PHE A 78 -1.12 -4.43 1.56
C PHE A 78 0.16 -3.84 0.99
N LEU A 79 0.54 -4.22 -0.23
CA LEU A 79 1.74 -3.76 -0.91
C LEU A 79 1.42 -3.34 -2.34
N HIS A 80 2.06 -2.29 -2.83
CA HIS A 80 2.04 -1.98 -4.25
C HIS A 80 2.96 -2.92 -5.04
N ALA A 81 2.65 -3.15 -6.30
CA ALA A 81 3.40 -4.08 -7.15
C ALA A 81 4.85 -3.64 -7.44
N ASP A 82 5.13 -2.34 -7.34
CA ASP A 82 6.43 -1.69 -7.56
C ASP A 82 7.31 -1.57 -6.31
N CYS A 83 6.92 -2.26 -5.23
CA CYS A 83 7.68 -2.30 -3.99
C CYS A 83 8.67 -3.47 -3.97
N HIS A 84 9.82 -3.27 -3.28
CA HIS A 84 10.81 -4.31 -3.03
C HIS A 84 11.01 -4.50 -1.54
N LEU A 85 10.74 -5.72 -1.07
CA LEU A 85 10.94 -6.09 0.33
C LEU A 85 12.41 -6.41 0.60
N LEU A 86 12.98 -5.78 1.61
CA LEU A 86 14.37 -6.01 1.99
C LEU A 86 14.53 -7.28 2.85
N PRO A 87 15.70 -7.95 2.83
CA PRO A 87 15.97 -9.11 3.68
C PRO A 87 15.65 -8.82 5.15
N GLY A 88 15.01 -9.78 5.83
CA GLY A 88 14.57 -9.65 7.22
C GLY A 88 13.15 -9.09 7.42
N TRP A 89 12.45 -8.75 6.35
CA TRP A 89 11.09 -8.22 6.45
C TRP A 89 10.11 -9.18 7.14
N LYS A 90 10.19 -10.49 6.88
CA LYS A 90 9.33 -11.50 7.51
C LYS A 90 9.49 -11.47 9.04
N SER A 91 10.72 -11.51 9.54
CA SER A 91 11.01 -11.45 10.98
C SER A 91 10.52 -10.14 11.63
N ALA A 92 10.65 -9.01 10.91
CA ALA A 92 10.14 -7.73 11.39
C ALA A 92 8.61 -7.72 11.49
N VAL A 93 7.91 -8.29 10.49
CA VAL A 93 6.46 -8.46 10.47
C VAL A 93 5.99 -9.39 11.57
N ASP A 94 6.61 -10.57 11.73
CA ASP A 94 6.28 -11.55 12.78
C ASP A 94 6.43 -10.95 14.18
N THR A 95 7.47 -10.13 14.38
CA THR A 95 7.68 -9.43 15.64
C THR A 95 6.63 -8.34 15.87
N ALA A 96 6.29 -7.60 14.83
CA ALA A 96 5.29 -6.53 14.88
C ALA A 96 3.89 -7.07 15.24
N LEU A 97 3.50 -8.18 14.64
CA LEU A 97 2.18 -8.81 14.85
C LEU A 97 1.99 -9.35 16.29
N LYS A 98 3.06 -9.49 17.07
CA LYS A 98 2.95 -9.81 18.52
C LYS A 98 2.40 -8.64 19.34
N THR A 99 2.36 -7.42 18.80
CA THR A 99 1.78 -6.25 19.45
C THR A 99 0.30 -6.15 19.10
N PRO A 100 -0.61 -6.39 20.05
CA PRO A 100 -2.05 -6.41 19.76
C PRO A 100 -2.55 -5.01 19.35
N LYS A 101 -3.61 -4.98 18.58
CA LYS A 101 -4.31 -3.75 18.16
C LYS A 101 -3.37 -2.65 17.63
N THR A 102 -2.40 -3.07 16.83
CA THR A 102 -1.41 -2.17 16.23
C THR A 102 -1.25 -2.49 14.76
N ALA A 103 -1.44 -1.49 13.92
CA ALA A 103 -1.10 -1.54 12.50
C ALA A 103 0.30 -0.94 12.29
N TRP A 104 0.95 -1.36 11.21
CA TRP A 104 2.33 -0.99 10.94
C TRP A 104 2.52 -0.60 9.49
N TYR A 105 3.53 0.24 9.22
CA TYR A 105 3.98 0.59 7.88
C TYR A 105 5.50 0.57 7.82
N PHE A 106 6.07 0.32 6.64
CA PHE A 106 7.50 0.27 6.43
C PHE A 106 8.13 1.67 6.43
N LYS A 107 9.42 1.75 6.74
CA LYS A 107 10.18 2.97 6.45
C LYS A 107 10.22 3.17 4.94
N TYR A 108 9.99 4.40 4.51
CA TYR A 108 10.10 4.75 3.10
C TYR A 108 11.57 4.80 2.68
N GLN A 109 11.92 4.04 1.64
CA GLN A 109 13.24 4.07 1.04
C GLN A 109 13.08 4.16 -0.48
N PRO A 110 13.13 5.37 -1.07
CA PRO A 110 13.10 5.50 -2.52
C PRO A 110 14.40 4.98 -3.11
N ASN A 111 14.31 4.21 -4.19
CA ASN A 111 15.48 3.81 -4.97
C ASN A 111 16.03 5.04 -5.72
N GLY A 112 17.31 5.31 -5.57
CA GLY A 112 17.97 6.44 -6.23
C GLY A 112 18.91 7.24 -5.33
N LYS A 113 19.69 8.08 -5.96
CA LYS A 113 20.70 8.96 -5.32
C LYS A 113 20.53 10.41 -5.78
N GLY A 114 21.00 11.34 -4.98
CA GLY A 114 20.99 12.77 -5.30
C GLY A 114 20.19 13.62 -4.32
N LEU A 115 20.36 14.94 -4.42
CA LEU A 115 19.76 15.91 -3.50
C LEU A 115 18.22 15.88 -3.51
N SER A 116 17.62 15.70 -4.67
CA SER A 116 16.14 15.60 -4.82
C SER A 116 15.57 14.37 -4.14
N VAL A 117 16.28 13.24 -4.17
CA VAL A 117 15.88 12.01 -3.48
C VAL A 117 16.03 12.15 -1.96
N THR A 118 17.11 12.78 -1.51
CA THR A 118 17.32 13.10 -0.08
C THR A 118 16.21 14.01 0.44
N TRP A 119 15.83 15.00 -0.33
CA TRP A 119 14.71 15.89 0.00
C TRP A 119 13.37 15.15 0.03
N LEU A 120 13.11 14.26 -0.93
CA LEU A 120 11.90 13.44 -0.92
C LEU A 120 11.82 12.58 0.35
N ARG A 121 12.93 11.94 0.75
CA ARG A 121 13.02 11.19 2.02
C ARG A 121 12.69 12.07 3.23
N PHE A 122 13.21 13.29 3.25
CA PHE A 122 12.96 14.24 4.34
C PHE A 122 11.48 14.63 4.40
N ILE A 123 10.83 14.94 3.26
CA ILE A 123 9.41 15.30 3.22
C ILE A 123 8.52 14.12 3.66
N VAL A 124 8.82 12.90 3.20
CA VAL A 124 8.07 11.72 3.60
C VAL A 124 8.26 11.42 5.09
N TRP A 125 9.48 11.60 5.61
CA TRP A 125 9.75 11.49 7.04
C TRP A 125 8.96 12.53 7.85
N LEU A 126 9.00 13.80 7.44
CA LEU A 126 8.27 14.89 8.08
C LEU A 126 6.76 14.66 8.09
N ARG A 127 6.21 14.19 6.96
CA ARG A 127 4.79 13.81 6.85
C ARG A 127 4.43 12.70 7.84
N GLY A 128 5.25 11.64 7.90
CA GLY A 128 5.05 10.53 8.85
C GLY A 128 5.13 10.99 10.31
N TRP A 129 6.06 11.88 10.63
CA TRP A 129 6.24 12.41 11.97
C TRP A 129 5.10 13.37 12.37
N ALA A 130 4.80 14.36 11.52
CA ALA A 130 3.82 15.42 11.85
C ALA A 130 2.38 14.91 11.83
N TRP A 131 2.00 14.15 10.79
CA TRP A 131 0.61 13.74 10.56
C TRP A 131 0.34 12.26 10.78
N CYS A 132 1.37 11.44 11.04
CA CYS A 132 1.23 9.98 11.13
C CYS A 132 0.44 9.45 9.90
N LEU A 133 0.93 9.80 8.70
CA LEU A 133 0.23 9.55 7.45
C LEU A 133 1.18 8.86 6.45
N PRO A 134 1.39 7.54 6.56
CA PRO A 134 2.01 6.77 5.50
C PRO A 134 1.10 6.75 4.27
N TYR A 135 1.68 6.69 3.08
CA TYR A 135 0.95 6.42 1.85
C TYR A 135 1.11 4.94 1.46
N GLY A 136 0.35 4.49 0.48
CA GLY A 136 0.37 3.11 0.02
C GLY A 136 1.75 2.59 -0.42
N ASP A 137 2.65 3.48 -0.84
CA ASP A 137 4.07 3.18 -1.15
C ASP A 137 4.92 2.76 0.06
N GLN A 138 4.37 2.86 1.26
CA GLN A 138 4.99 2.37 2.50
C GLN A 138 4.38 1.06 3.00
N GLY A 139 3.42 0.49 2.26
CA GLY A 139 2.68 -0.69 2.67
C GLY A 139 1.90 -0.50 3.97
N LEU A 140 0.88 -1.31 4.18
CA LEU A 140 0.10 -1.35 5.41
C LEU A 140 0.00 -2.79 5.90
N LEU A 141 0.59 -3.06 7.07
CA LEU A 141 0.40 -4.30 7.83
C LEU A 141 -0.64 -4.05 8.91
N ILE A 142 -1.72 -4.82 8.89
CA ILE A 142 -2.83 -4.65 9.83
C ILE A 142 -3.37 -6.01 10.27
N PRO A 143 -3.60 -6.26 11.59
CA PRO A 143 -4.33 -7.42 12.06
C PRO A 143 -5.73 -7.50 11.44
N ARG A 144 -6.18 -8.72 11.16
CA ARG A 144 -7.48 -8.97 10.51
C ARG A 144 -8.64 -8.38 11.29
N ASP A 145 -8.68 -8.60 12.61
CA ASP A 145 -9.71 -8.06 13.48
C ASP A 145 -9.80 -6.53 13.40
N MET A 146 -8.66 -5.84 13.42
CA MET A 146 -8.63 -4.38 13.26
C MET A 146 -9.14 -3.94 11.89
N TYR A 147 -8.76 -4.65 10.81
CA TYR A 147 -9.18 -4.33 9.45
C TYR A 147 -10.71 -4.48 9.31
N GLU A 148 -11.26 -5.58 9.79
CA GLU A 148 -12.69 -5.86 9.77
C GLU A 148 -13.47 -4.87 10.66
N GLU A 149 -12.98 -4.55 11.85
CA GLU A 149 -13.56 -3.53 12.73
C GLU A 149 -13.55 -2.12 12.15
N LEU A 150 -12.63 -1.81 11.24
CA LEU A 150 -12.60 -0.57 10.47
C LEU A 150 -13.59 -0.58 9.30
N GLY A 151 -14.13 -1.74 8.91
CA GLY A 151 -14.94 -1.91 7.72
C GLY A 151 -14.13 -2.02 6.42
N GLY A 152 -12.82 -2.31 6.52
CA GLY A 152 -11.94 -2.52 5.38
C GLY A 152 -11.64 -1.27 4.54
N TYR A 153 -11.06 -1.45 3.36
CA TYR A 153 -10.94 -0.38 2.37
C TYR A 153 -12.29 -0.06 1.75
N ASP A 154 -12.55 1.22 1.50
CA ASP A 154 -13.75 1.68 0.80
C ASP A 154 -13.61 1.37 -0.71
N PRO A 155 -14.44 0.46 -1.28
CA PRO A 155 -14.33 0.07 -2.69
C PRO A 155 -14.66 1.22 -3.66
N ASP A 156 -15.40 2.22 -3.23
CA ASP A 156 -15.81 3.36 -4.03
C ASP A 156 -14.79 4.50 -4.02
N LYS A 157 -13.63 4.30 -3.37
CA LYS A 157 -12.52 5.27 -3.34
C LYS A 157 -11.38 4.88 -4.27
N PRO A 158 -11.38 5.40 -5.50
CA PRO A 158 -10.31 5.13 -6.46
C PRO A 158 -9.01 5.90 -6.17
N LEU A 159 -9.06 6.89 -5.27
CA LEU A 159 -7.93 7.75 -4.89
C LEU A 159 -8.04 8.11 -3.40
N PHE A 160 -6.88 8.21 -2.71
CA PHE A 160 -6.77 8.48 -1.26
C PHE A 160 -7.38 7.37 -0.38
N GLU A 161 -7.49 6.16 -0.90
CA GLU A 161 -7.90 4.96 -0.17
C GLU A 161 -7.00 4.71 1.05
N ASP A 162 -5.69 4.94 0.88
CA ASP A 162 -4.67 4.84 1.92
C ASP A 162 -4.81 5.90 3.01
N VAL A 163 -5.09 7.15 2.62
CA VAL A 163 -5.34 8.25 3.56
C VAL A 163 -6.59 7.99 4.39
N GLU A 164 -7.63 7.54 3.73
CA GLU A 164 -8.95 7.31 4.31
C GLU A 164 -8.93 6.21 5.38
N ILE A 165 -8.35 5.05 5.09
CA ILE A 165 -8.25 3.95 6.06
C ILE A 165 -7.37 4.34 7.25
N ILE A 166 -6.26 5.07 7.02
CA ILE A 166 -5.38 5.56 8.08
C ILE A 166 -6.08 6.60 8.96
N ASP A 167 -6.92 7.46 8.40
CA ASP A 167 -7.67 8.45 9.18
C ASP A 167 -8.75 7.76 10.03
N ARG A 168 -9.47 6.75 9.52
CA ARG A 168 -10.40 5.90 10.32
C ARG A 168 -9.67 5.14 11.42
N LEU A 169 -8.50 4.56 11.11
CA LEU A 169 -7.68 3.86 12.09
C LEU A 169 -7.29 4.80 13.25
N LYS A 170 -6.79 5.98 12.92
CA LYS A 170 -6.42 6.99 13.95
C LYS A 170 -7.60 7.49 14.77
N ALA A 171 -8.76 7.65 14.12
CA ALA A 171 -9.99 8.10 14.80
C ALA A 171 -10.47 7.03 15.80
N LYS A 172 -10.43 5.74 15.43
CA LYS A 172 -10.92 4.65 16.27
C LYS A 172 -9.93 4.22 17.36
N TYR A 173 -8.65 4.07 17.02
CA TYR A 173 -7.63 3.49 17.91
C TYR A 173 -6.59 4.48 18.41
N GLY A 174 -6.62 5.71 17.92
CA GLY A 174 -5.62 6.73 18.23
C GLY A 174 -4.33 6.58 17.43
N ARG A 175 -3.53 7.66 17.43
CA ARG A 175 -2.27 7.72 16.65
C ARG A 175 -1.23 6.66 17.04
N LYS A 176 -1.24 6.19 18.31
CA LYS A 176 -0.27 5.22 18.81
C LYS A 176 -0.51 3.81 18.28
N ALA A 177 -1.69 3.53 17.75
CA ALA A 177 -2.04 2.25 17.12
C ALA A 177 -1.48 2.10 15.69
N LEU A 178 -0.85 3.14 15.14
CA LEU A 178 -0.14 3.09 13.87
C LEU A 178 1.34 3.34 14.10
N ARG A 179 2.18 2.34 13.81
CA ARG A 179 3.62 2.38 14.09
C ARG A 179 4.45 2.08 12.84
N LYS A 180 5.68 2.51 12.88
CA LYS A 180 6.65 2.26 11.82
C LYS A 180 7.47 1.00 12.11
N LEU A 181 7.55 0.09 11.14
CA LEU A 181 8.44 -1.08 11.20
C LEU A 181 9.92 -0.64 11.25
N PRO A 182 10.80 -1.41 11.88
CA PRO A 182 12.24 -1.12 11.93
C PRO A 182 12.95 -1.33 10.58
N ILE A 183 12.25 -1.86 9.59
CA ILE A 183 12.76 -2.18 8.25
C ILE A 183 12.17 -1.25 7.19
N ALA A 184 12.92 -1.03 6.11
CA ALA A 184 12.48 -0.22 4.98
C ALA A 184 11.80 -1.06 3.89
N LEU A 185 10.94 -0.40 3.12
CA LEU A 185 10.39 -0.85 1.86
C LEU A 185 11.04 -0.02 0.76
N ASP A 186 11.73 -0.68 -0.15
CA ASP A 186 12.33 -0.01 -1.31
C ASP A 186 11.24 0.22 -2.35
N THR A 187 11.12 1.47 -2.81
CA THR A 187 10.03 1.88 -3.71
C THR A 187 10.62 2.49 -4.96
N ASP A 188 10.17 2.03 -6.11
CA ASP A 188 10.58 2.62 -7.39
C ASP A 188 10.05 4.06 -7.52
N ILE A 189 10.96 4.98 -7.77
CA ILE A 189 10.67 6.40 -7.98
C ILE A 189 10.95 6.86 -9.41
N SER A 190 11.11 5.95 -10.35
CA SER A 190 11.42 6.28 -11.76
C SER A 190 10.41 7.27 -12.34
N ASP A 191 9.13 7.07 -12.05
CA ASP A 191 8.07 7.99 -12.46
C ASP A 191 8.15 9.37 -11.76
N HIS A 192 8.58 9.40 -10.50
CA HIS A 192 8.80 10.66 -9.79
C HIS A 192 9.97 11.45 -10.39
N LEU A 193 11.02 10.75 -10.78
CA LEU A 193 12.18 11.39 -11.43
C LEU A 193 11.80 11.92 -12.81
N ARG A 194 11.03 11.14 -13.60
CA ARG A 194 10.59 11.51 -14.94
C ARG A 194 9.64 12.71 -14.94
N GLN A 195 8.70 12.78 -14.02
CA GLN A 195 7.72 13.86 -13.91
C GLN A 195 8.23 15.07 -13.08
N GLY A 196 9.39 14.95 -12.43
CA GLY A 196 9.91 15.91 -11.50
C GLY A 196 9.32 15.75 -10.08
N ILE A 197 10.19 15.47 -9.11
CA ILE A 197 9.80 15.23 -7.71
C ILE A 197 8.99 16.39 -7.11
N TRP A 198 9.40 17.63 -7.42
CA TRP A 198 8.74 18.85 -6.93
C TRP A 198 7.35 19.03 -7.51
N THR A 199 7.22 18.86 -8.82
CA THR A 199 5.93 19.03 -9.55
C THR A 199 4.92 18.02 -9.04
N ARG A 200 5.32 16.75 -8.94
CA ARG A 200 4.45 15.67 -8.45
C ARG A 200 4.12 15.85 -6.97
N GLY A 201 5.10 16.19 -6.14
CA GLY A 201 4.88 16.45 -4.71
C GLY A 201 3.90 17.59 -4.46
N TRP A 202 4.04 18.70 -5.17
CA TRP A 202 3.14 19.85 -5.06
C TRP A 202 1.74 19.53 -5.58
N ARG A 203 1.62 18.79 -6.69
CA ARG A 203 0.34 18.29 -7.20
C ARG A 203 -0.36 17.43 -6.17
N ASN A 204 0.32 16.44 -5.61
CA ASN A 204 -0.23 15.53 -4.61
C ASN A 204 -0.65 16.27 -3.33
N TYR A 205 0.12 17.27 -2.89
CA TYR A 205 -0.25 18.12 -1.76
C TYR A 205 -1.53 18.90 -2.02
N LYS A 206 -1.66 19.54 -3.21
CA LYS A 206 -2.89 20.27 -3.59
C LYS A 206 -4.11 19.35 -3.64
N LEU A 207 -3.95 18.16 -4.21
CA LEU A 207 -5.02 17.16 -4.28
C LEU A 207 -5.44 16.69 -2.90
N LEU A 208 -4.48 16.38 -2.01
CA LEU A 208 -4.77 15.99 -0.64
C LEU A 208 -5.47 17.10 0.14
N LYS A 209 -5.03 18.35 -0.04
CA LYS A 209 -5.68 19.52 0.58
C LYS A 209 -7.11 19.68 0.09
N ALA A 210 -7.35 19.54 -1.22
CA ALA A 210 -8.69 19.59 -1.79
C ALA A 210 -9.57 18.44 -1.29
N TYR A 211 -9.03 17.22 -1.23
CA TYR A 211 -9.72 16.06 -0.64
C TYR A 211 -10.16 16.33 0.81
N ARG A 212 -9.27 16.83 1.66
CA ARG A 212 -9.58 17.16 3.06
C ARG A 212 -10.59 18.31 3.22
N ASN A 213 -10.68 19.16 2.22
CA ASN A 213 -11.70 20.22 2.16
C ASN A 213 -13.03 19.75 1.56
N GLY A 214 -13.22 18.43 1.34
CA GLY A 214 -14.48 17.86 0.87
C GLY A 214 -14.67 17.87 -0.64
N ALA A 215 -13.63 18.11 -1.43
CA ALA A 215 -13.77 18.06 -2.90
C ALA A 215 -14.14 16.61 -3.35
N PRO A 216 -15.07 16.45 -4.30
CA PRO A 216 -15.48 15.15 -4.79
C PRO A 216 -14.29 14.35 -5.36
N VAL A 217 -14.14 13.09 -4.94
CA VAL A 217 -13.02 12.23 -5.37
C VAL A 217 -12.98 12.05 -6.89
N ALA A 218 -14.13 12.02 -7.55
CA ALA A 218 -14.21 11.93 -9.01
C ALA A 218 -13.54 13.13 -9.72
N ASP A 219 -13.66 14.34 -9.17
CA ASP A 219 -13.02 15.54 -9.73
C ASP A 219 -11.50 15.53 -9.46
N LEU A 220 -11.10 15.00 -8.31
CA LEU A 220 -9.69 14.87 -7.98
C LEU A 220 -9.01 13.81 -8.85
N LEU A 221 -9.70 12.71 -9.16
CA LEU A 221 -9.20 11.66 -10.04
C LEU A 221 -8.90 12.20 -11.45
N ARG A 222 -9.80 13.02 -12.02
CA ARG A 222 -9.58 13.68 -13.32
C ARG A 222 -8.34 14.57 -13.36
N ARG A 223 -7.92 15.11 -12.21
CA ARG A 223 -6.71 15.96 -12.09
C ARG A 223 -5.45 15.14 -11.76
N TYR A 224 -5.64 13.90 -11.33
CA TYR A 224 -4.54 12.99 -10.99
C TYR A 224 -4.00 12.26 -12.21
N ILE A 225 -4.89 11.86 -13.13
CA ILE A 225 -4.59 11.22 -14.42
C ILE A 225 -4.12 12.28 -15.43
#